data_d578713636c57fd3a3ebac34f7d83a14
#
_entry.id   d578713636c57fd3a3ebac34f7d83a14
#
_cell.length_a   1.000
_cell.length_b   1.000
_cell.length_c   1.000
_cell.angle_alpha   90.00
_cell.angle_beta   90.00
_cell.angle_gamma   90.00
#
_symmetry.space_group_name_H-M   'P 1'
#
loop_
_entity.id
_entity.type
_entity.pdbx_description
1 polymer ?
#
loop_
_entity_poly.entity_id
_entity_poly.type
_entity_poly.pdbx_seq_one_letter_code
_entity_poly.pdbx_strand_id
1 'polypeptide(L)'
;MLQFYKDKGIYMEVDGTVSIEKVHEQITNIIRQELSKSLFNIVLFGYPGSGRGSQGKAIAKHFGLEYVATGPMIDQEIKKNTVTGKKINELYENGQLVPDEIVVQLIEKKLADSKDIKGFIFKGFPRTLVQSYILDGLLKKHGSSISQIIEIEVPTLELISRLDARSKTEGCMPYDNSTAKIVKRLQEHETKTAPVIDKYKQLHGVTKVDGLGTFDDVFEGIAAEIENGFKSMR
;
A
#
# COMPACT_ATOMS: atom_id res chain seq x y z
N MET A 1 -31.94 -5.14 -21.70
CA MET A 1 -30.54 -5.47 -21.30
C MET A 1 -29.61 -4.28 -21.50
N LEU A 2 -29.53 -3.64 -22.66
CA LEU A 2 -28.69 -2.45 -22.91
C LEU A 2 -28.94 -1.30 -21.94
N GLN A 3 -30.19 -0.96 -21.63
CA GLN A 3 -30.54 0.11 -20.71
C GLN A 3 -29.92 -0.09 -19.30
N PHE A 4 -29.89 -1.32 -18.80
CA PHE A 4 -29.28 -1.65 -17.52
C PHE A 4 -27.77 -1.28 -17.46
N TYR A 5 -27.03 -1.50 -18.54
CA TYR A 5 -25.61 -1.13 -18.60
C TYR A 5 -25.40 0.38 -18.78
N LYS A 6 -26.30 1.05 -19.53
CA LYS A 6 -26.32 2.53 -19.64
C LYS A 6 -26.57 3.18 -18.29
N ASP A 7 -27.56 2.70 -17.54
CA ASP A 7 -27.92 3.24 -16.22
C ASP A 7 -26.78 3.04 -15.18
N LYS A 8 -25.97 2.00 -15.39
CA LYS A 8 -24.76 1.76 -14.56
C LYS A 8 -23.52 2.52 -15.02
N GLY A 9 -23.58 3.26 -16.12
CA GLY A 9 -22.43 4.00 -16.65
C GLY A 9 -21.27 3.13 -17.16
N ILE A 10 -21.55 1.84 -17.46
CA ILE A 10 -20.55 0.86 -17.93
C ILE A 10 -20.78 0.45 -19.40
N TYR A 11 -21.56 1.25 -20.12
CA TYR A 11 -21.86 1.04 -21.54
C TYR A 11 -21.24 2.15 -22.38
N MET A 12 -20.50 1.77 -23.41
CA MET A 12 -19.92 2.69 -24.37
C MET A 12 -20.26 2.22 -25.79
N GLU A 13 -20.57 3.17 -26.66
CA GLU A 13 -20.86 2.94 -28.07
C GLU A 13 -19.63 3.19 -28.93
N VAL A 14 -19.42 2.34 -29.91
CA VAL A 14 -18.39 2.49 -30.95
C VAL A 14 -19.07 2.38 -32.29
N ASP A 15 -18.75 3.28 -33.22
CA ASP A 15 -19.25 3.22 -34.60
C ASP A 15 -18.59 2.06 -35.35
N GLY A 16 -19.35 0.99 -35.55
CA GLY A 16 -18.91 -0.21 -36.29
C GLY A 16 -19.04 -0.08 -37.83
N THR A 17 -19.49 1.07 -38.35
CA THR A 17 -19.68 1.28 -39.81
C THR A 17 -18.41 1.77 -40.49
N VAL A 18 -17.40 2.14 -39.74
CA VAL A 18 -16.07 2.60 -40.22
C VAL A 18 -15.11 1.41 -40.45
N SER A 19 -13.90 1.68 -40.96
CA SER A 19 -12.91 0.62 -41.16
C SER A 19 -12.49 -0.07 -39.86
N ILE A 20 -12.05 -1.33 -39.96
CA ILE A 20 -11.62 -2.15 -38.80
C ILE A 20 -10.52 -1.39 -37.97
N GLU A 21 -9.59 -0.73 -38.64
CA GLU A 21 -8.53 0.05 -37.99
C GLU A 21 -9.11 1.19 -37.15
N LYS A 22 -10.11 1.90 -37.67
CA LYS A 22 -10.79 2.98 -36.93
C LYS A 22 -11.62 2.46 -35.77
N VAL A 23 -12.31 1.33 -35.95
CA VAL A 23 -13.02 0.66 -34.82
C VAL A 23 -12.01 0.28 -33.72
N HIS A 24 -10.88 -0.32 -34.11
CA HIS A 24 -9.83 -0.68 -33.17
C HIS A 24 -9.25 0.55 -32.45
N GLU A 25 -9.02 1.65 -33.14
CA GLU A 25 -8.54 2.90 -32.55
C GLU A 25 -9.57 3.47 -31.56
N GLN A 26 -10.84 3.51 -31.89
CA GLN A 26 -11.91 3.98 -31.01
C GLN A 26 -11.99 3.14 -29.74
N ILE A 27 -12.00 1.80 -29.85
CA ILE A 27 -12.01 0.90 -28.69
C ILE A 27 -10.77 1.12 -27.83
N THR A 28 -9.59 1.19 -28.44
CA THR A 28 -8.33 1.42 -27.74
C THR A 28 -8.33 2.74 -26.97
N ASN A 29 -8.82 3.82 -27.58
CA ASN A 29 -8.91 5.12 -26.94
C ASN A 29 -9.91 5.13 -25.77
N ILE A 30 -11.06 4.47 -25.91
CA ILE A 30 -12.03 4.30 -24.83
C ILE A 30 -11.41 3.54 -23.66
N ILE A 31 -10.76 2.40 -23.94
CA ILE A 31 -10.08 1.60 -22.92
C ILE A 31 -9.00 2.42 -22.20
N ARG A 32 -8.17 3.16 -22.94
CA ARG A 32 -7.14 4.05 -22.37
C ARG A 32 -7.74 5.13 -21.48
N GLN A 33 -8.84 5.75 -21.90
CA GLN A 33 -9.53 6.77 -21.09
C GLN A 33 -10.10 6.18 -19.80
N GLU A 34 -10.72 5.00 -19.85
CA GLU A 34 -11.23 4.34 -18.66
C GLU A 34 -10.11 3.88 -17.71
N LEU A 35 -9.05 3.31 -18.26
CA LEU A 35 -7.86 2.94 -17.46
C LEU A 35 -7.19 4.17 -16.83
N SER A 36 -7.20 5.33 -17.51
CA SER A 36 -6.63 6.56 -16.94
C SER A 36 -7.45 7.13 -15.77
N LYS A 37 -8.71 6.74 -15.63
CA LYS A 37 -9.58 7.08 -14.48
C LYS A 37 -9.36 6.12 -13.31
N SER A 38 -8.77 4.96 -13.53
CA SER A 38 -8.52 4.00 -12.47
C SER A 38 -7.41 4.49 -11.55
N LEU A 39 -7.65 4.40 -10.23
CA LEU A 39 -6.65 4.75 -9.23
C LEU A 39 -5.46 3.78 -9.30
N PHE A 40 -4.25 4.31 -9.28
CA PHE A 40 -3.04 3.51 -9.21
C PHE A 40 -2.66 3.23 -7.76
N ASN A 41 -2.99 2.04 -7.28
CA ASN A 41 -2.82 1.68 -5.88
C ASN A 41 -1.61 0.77 -5.69
N ILE A 42 -0.71 1.17 -4.82
CA ILE A 42 0.53 0.45 -4.50
C ILE A 42 0.48 -0.07 -3.08
N VAL A 43 0.87 -1.33 -2.87
CA VAL A 43 1.14 -1.87 -1.53
C VAL A 43 2.65 -2.02 -1.35
N LEU A 44 3.20 -1.36 -0.33
CA LEU A 44 4.63 -1.36 -0.04
C LEU A 44 4.95 -2.27 1.13
N PHE A 45 5.52 -3.43 0.84
CA PHE A 45 5.99 -4.43 1.79
C PHE A 45 7.49 -4.31 2.08
N GLY A 46 7.95 -5.07 3.03
CA GLY A 46 9.30 -5.19 3.53
C GLY A 46 9.32 -5.29 5.05
N TYR A 47 10.39 -5.76 5.63
CA TYR A 47 10.55 -5.90 7.08
C TYR A 47 10.60 -4.55 7.81
N PRO A 48 10.32 -4.50 9.13
CA PRO A 48 10.70 -3.37 9.96
C PRO A 48 12.17 -3.00 9.75
N GLY A 49 12.46 -1.72 9.53
CA GLY A 49 13.83 -1.26 9.22
C GLY A 49 14.19 -1.17 7.73
N SER A 50 13.36 -1.71 6.80
CA SER A 50 13.67 -1.69 5.36
C SER A 50 13.54 -0.33 4.67
N GLY A 51 13.17 0.74 5.37
CA GLY A 51 13.05 2.07 4.77
C GLY A 51 11.68 2.41 4.17
N ARG A 52 10.69 1.50 4.21
CA ARG A 52 9.32 1.72 3.66
C ARG A 52 8.67 3.04 4.03
N GLY A 53 8.96 3.56 5.24
CA GLY A 53 8.32 4.79 5.72
C GLY A 53 8.80 6.03 4.98
N SER A 54 10.12 6.19 4.84
CA SER A 54 10.75 7.29 4.12
C SER A 54 10.54 7.17 2.62
N GLN A 55 10.79 6.00 2.07
CA GLN A 55 10.57 5.70 0.65
C GLN A 55 9.11 5.91 0.24
N GLY A 56 8.15 5.35 0.99
CA GLY A 56 6.74 5.49 0.67
C GLY A 56 6.25 6.94 0.68
N LYS A 57 6.76 7.79 1.58
CA LYS A 57 6.45 9.23 1.59
C LYS A 57 7.03 9.95 0.36
N ALA A 58 8.27 9.65 0.01
CA ALA A 58 8.93 10.26 -1.14
C ALA A 58 8.25 9.84 -2.46
N ILE A 59 7.95 8.57 -2.62
CA ILE A 59 7.24 8.02 -3.77
C ILE A 59 5.83 8.63 -3.88
N ALA A 60 5.08 8.69 -2.78
CA ALA A 60 3.76 9.31 -2.77
C ALA A 60 3.81 10.76 -3.27
N LYS A 61 4.79 11.54 -2.79
CA LYS A 61 5.00 12.93 -3.22
C LYS A 61 5.38 13.01 -4.70
N HIS A 62 6.28 12.15 -5.17
CA HIS A 62 6.78 12.17 -6.55
C HIS A 62 5.68 11.83 -7.57
N PHE A 63 4.89 10.80 -7.31
CA PHE A 63 3.82 10.36 -8.22
C PHE A 63 2.45 11.02 -7.95
N GLY A 64 2.33 11.85 -6.92
CA GLY A 64 1.07 12.49 -6.53
C GLY A 64 0.04 11.50 -6.00
N LEU A 65 0.51 10.46 -5.29
CA LEU A 65 -0.33 9.46 -4.63
C LEU A 65 -0.63 9.85 -3.18
N GLU A 66 -1.77 9.39 -2.67
CA GLU A 66 -2.12 9.56 -1.27
C GLU A 66 -1.38 8.54 -0.40
N TYR A 67 -0.57 9.00 0.55
CA TYR A 67 0.19 8.14 1.45
C TYR A 67 -0.67 7.66 2.61
N VAL A 68 -0.89 6.36 2.67
CA VAL A 68 -1.68 5.70 3.73
C VAL A 68 -0.76 4.84 4.59
N ALA A 69 -0.53 5.28 5.82
CA ALA A 69 0.36 4.59 6.75
C ALA A 69 -0.31 4.36 8.10
N THR A 70 -0.49 3.10 8.48
CA THR A 70 -1.20 2.71 9.71
C THR A 70 -0.52 3.21 10.99
N GLY A 71 0.80 3.26 11.06
CA GLY A 71 1.51 3.73 12.25
C GLY A 71 1.07 5.13 12.69
N PRO A 72 1.24 6.18 11.88
CA PRO A 72 0.76 7.53 12.20
C PRO A 72 -0.74 7.63 12.52
N MET A 73 -1.58 6.81 11.87
CA MET A 73 -3.02 6.78 12.11
C MET A 73 -3.33 6.20 13.50
N ILE A 74 -2.64 5.14 13.89
CA ILE A 74 -2.72 4.53 15.23
C ILE A 74 -2.21 5.52 16.29
N ASP A 75 -1.07 6.18 16.05
CA ASP A 75 -0.54 7.21 16.94
C ASP A 75 -1.54 8.33 17.20
N GLN A 76 -2.24 8.79 16.14
CA GLN A 76 -3.29 9.80 16.28
C GLN A 76 -4.48 9.29 17.11
N GLU A 77 -4.88 8.04 16.93
CA GLU A 77 -5.99 7.45 17.69
C GLU A 77 -5.62 7.30 19.17
N ILE A 78 -4.38 6.90 19.47
CA ILE A 78 -3.86 6.82 20.84
C ILE A 78 -3.87 8.23 21.50
N LYS A 79 -3.40 9.26 20.77
CA LYS A 79 -3.36 10.64 21.26
C LYS A 79 -4.72 11.25 21.59
N LYS A 80 -5.79 10.76 20.96
CA LYS A 80 -7.17 11.18 21.32
C LYS A 80 -7.61 10.71 22.69
N ASN A 81 -6.84 9.81 23.33
CA ASN A 81 -7.12 9.29 24.67
C ASN A 81 -8.51 8.65 24.83
N THR A 82 -9.03 8.09 23.73
CA THR A 82 -10.30 7.35 23.72
C THR A 82 -10.14 6.00 24.43
N VAL A 83 -11.24 5.34 24.76
CA VAL A 83 -11.21 3.96 25.30
C VAL A 83 -10.48 3.02 24.35
N THR A 84 -10.73 3.16 23.05
CA THR A 84 -10.05 2.41 21.99
C THR A 84 -8.56 2.74 21.97
N GLY A 85 -8.19 4.02 21.99
CA GLY A 85 -6.79 4.46 22.02
C GLY A 85 -6.00 3.87 23.19
N LYS A 86 -6.59 3.84 24.38
CA LYS A 86 -5.95 3.22 25.56
C LYS A 86 -5.73 1.71 25.40
N LYS A 87 -6.71 0.98 24.86
CA LYS A 87 -6.59 -0.47 24.64
C LYS A 87 -5.50 -0.85 23.64
N ILE A 88 -5.33 -0.06 22.60
CA ILE A 88 -4.33 -0.34 21.55
C ILE A 88 -2.93 0.15 21.90
N ASN A 89 -2.81 1.10 22.83
CA ASN A 89 -1.51 1.71 23.18
C ASN A 89 -0.52 0.66 23.72
N GLU A 90 -0.93 -0.20 24.61
CA GLU A 90 -0.08 -1.25 25.18
C GLU A 90 0.44 -2.22 24.10
N LEU A 91 -0.45 -2.68 23.22
CA LEU A 91 -0.06 -3.54 22.09
C LEU A 91 0.94 -2.84 21.17
N TYR A 92 0.63 -1.60 20.83
CA TYR A 92 1.45 -0.79 19.93
C TYR A 92 2.85 -0.51 20.51
N GLU A 93 2.93 -0.12 21.77
CA GLU A 93 4.20 0.11 22.46
C GLU A 93 5.07 -1.15 22.59
N ASN A 94 4.43 -2.33 22.66
CA ASN A 94 5.11 -3.62 22.69
C ASN A 94 5.45 -4.19 21.31
N GLY A 95 5.23 -3.43 20.24
CA GLY A 95 5.53 -3.83 18.87
C GLY A 95 4.61 -4.90 18.29
N GLN A 96 3.47 -5.15 18.98
CA GLN A 96 2.44 -6.08 18.53
C GLN A 96 1.51 -5.41 17.52
N LEU A 97 0.79 -6.23 16.74
CA LEU A 97 -0.22 -5.70 15.83
C LEU A 97 -1.47 -5.25 16.61
N VAL A 98 -1.98 -4.10 16.22
CA VAL A 98 -3.29 -3.61 16.67
C VAL A 98 -4.38 -4.50 16.03
N PRO A 99 -5.50 -4.79 16.74
CA PRO A 99 -6.59 -5.60 16.21
C PRO A 99 -7.06 -5.14 14.82
N ASP A 100 -7.36 -6.12 13.95
CA ASP A 100 -7.71 -5.87 12.54
C ASP A 100 -8.91 -4.92 12.40
N GLU A 101 -9.92 -5.05 13.26
CA GLU A 101 -11.15 -4.25 13.23
C GLU A 101 -10.84 -2.74 13.36
N ILE A 102 -9.90 -2.40 14.24
CA ILE A 102 -9.52 -0.99 14.46
C ILE A 102 -8.74 -0.45 13.28
N VAL A 103 -7.78 -1.24 12.79
CA VAL A 103 -6.96 -0.83 11.63
C VAL A 103 -7.83 -0.67 10.39
N VAL A 104 -8.76 -1.58 10.15
CA VAL A 104 -9.70 -1.54 9.02
C VAL A 104 -10.58 -0.29 9.08
N GLN A 105 -11.15 0.04 10.25
CA GLN A 105 -11.95 1.27 10.41
C GLN A 105 -11.16 2.53 10.09
N LEU A 106 -9.89 2.60 10.52
CA LEU A 106 -9.01 3.72 10.20
C LEU A 106 -8.75 3.83 8.68
N ILE A 107 -8.48 2.70 8.04
CA ILE A 107 -8.25 2.64 6.58
C ILE A 107 -9.52 3.02 5.82
N GLU A 108 -10.67 2.43 6.16
CA GLU A 108 -11.96 2.73 5.50
C GLU A 108 -12.29 4.22 5.58
N LYS A 109 -12.14 4.82 6.76
CA LYS A 109 -12.30 6.26 6.94
C LYS A 109 -11.33 7.05 6.06
N LYS A 110 -10.04 6.68 6.03
CA LYS A 110 -9.04 7.37 5.21
C LYS A 110 -9.38 7.30 3.72
N LEU A 111 -9.83 6.15 3.22
CA LEU A 111 -10.25 5.99 1.83
C LEU A 111 -11.48 6.86 1.51
N ALA A 112 -12.47 6.89 2.40
CA ALA A 112 -13.70 7.69 2.22
C ALA A 112 -13.43 9.21 2.23
N ASP A 113 -12.48 9.66 3.05
CA ASP A 113 -12.11 11.07 3.18
C ASP A 113 -11.23 11.58 2.02
N SER A 114 -10.61 10.68 1.25
CA SER A 114 -9.70 11.02 0.15
C SER A 114 -10.49 11.28 -1.14
N LYS A 115 -10.32 12.48 -1.72
CA LYS A 115 -10.99 12.91 -2.96
C LYS A 115 -9.94 13.40 -3.95
N ASP A 116 -10.27 13.33 -5.23
CA ASP A 116 -9.45 13.85 -6.34
C ASP A 116 -7.99 13.36 -6.33
N ILE A 117 -7.80 12.09 -6.00
CA ILE A 117 -6.50 11.44 -5.90
C ILE A 117 -6.20 10.59 -7.14
N LYS A 118 -4.91 10.41 -7.44
CA LYS A 118 -4.44 9.52 -8.51
C LYS A 118 -4.35 8.06 -8.08
N GLY A 119 -4.37 7.79 -6.79
CA GLY A 119 -4.25 6.48 -6.18
C GLY A 119 -3.63 6.54 -4.79
N PHE A 120 -3.42 5.39 -4.22
CA PHE A 120 -2.88 5.23 -2.87
C PHE A 120 -1.54 4.50 -2.86
N ILE A 121 -0.68 4.84 -1.91
CA ILE A 121 0.44 4.00 -1.51
C ILE A 121 0.23 3.55 -0.06
N PHE A 122 -0.01 2.25 0.12
CA PHE A 122 -0.25 1.64 1.43
C PHE A 122 1.04 1.19 2.07
N LYS A 123 1.30 1.65 3.30
CA LYS A 123 2.42 1.22 4.13
C LYS A 123 1.94 0.71 5.48
N GLY A 124 2.26 -0.55 5.78
CA GLY A 124 1.87 -1.19 7.03
C GLY A 124 0.41 -1.67 7.06
N PHE A 125 -0.24 -1.72 5.92
CA PHE A 125 -1.51 -2.37 5.64
C PHE A 125 -1.48 -2.90 4.20
N PRO A 126 -1.91 -4.15 3.95
CA PRO A 126 -2.34 -5.13 4.94
C PRO A 126 -1.14 -5.78 5.67
N ARG A 127 -1.36 -6.30 6.89
CA ARG A 127 -0.38 -7.07 7.66
C ARG A 127 -0.86 -8.48 8.02
N THR A 128 -2.14 -8.75 7.82
CA THR A 128 -2.75 -10.07 8.05
C THR A 128 -3.51 -10.50 6.79
N LEU A 129 -3.76 -11.79 6.64
CA LEU A 129 -4.56 -12.31 5.53
C LEU A 129 -5.97 -11.70 5.53
N VAL A 130 -6.58 -11.54 6.72
CA VAL A 130 -7.88 -10.89 6.88
C VAL A 130 -7.85 -9.46 6.32
N GLN A 131 -6.86 -8.67 6.72
CA GLN A 131 -6.68 -7.31 6.23
C GLN A 131 -6.50 -7.28 4.69
N SER A 132 -5.83 -8.27 4.10
CA SER A 132 -5.63 -8.30 2.66
C SER A 132 -6.92 -8.52 1.88
N TYR A 133 -7.80 -9.41 2.34
CA TYR A 133 -9.11 -9.59 1.72
C TYR A 133 -10.00 -8.36 1.88
N ILE A 134 -9.92 -7.70 3.04
CA ILE A 134 -10.67 -6.47 3.29
C ILE A 134 -10.17 -5.34 2.39
N LEU A 135 -8.85 -5.16 2.21
CA LEU A 135 -8.32 -4.15 1.30
C LEU A 135 -8.82 -4.36 -0.13
N ASP A 136 -8.76 -5.61 -0.62
CA ASP A 136 -9.25 -5.97 -1.95
C ASP A 136 -10.75 -5.60 -2.10
N GLY A 137 -11.55 -5.88 -1.08
CA GLY A 137 -12.99 -5.53 -1.03
C GLY A 137 -13.25 -4.02 -0.98
N LEU A 138 -12.49 -3.29 -0.16
CA LEU A 138 -12.62 -1.83 -0.04
C LEU A 138 -12.25 -1.14 -1.36
N LEU A 139 -11.15 -1.51 -1.98
CA LEU A 139 -10.75 -0.94 -3.28
C LEU A 139 -11.78 -1.26 -4.35
N LYS A 140 -12.30 -2.49 -4.40
CA LYS A 140 -13.36 -2.87 -5.33
C LYS A 140 -14.65 -2.06 -5.14
N LYS A 141 -15.04 -1.76 -3.89
CA LYS A 141 -16.17 -0.89 -3.57
C LYS A 141 -16.01 0.52 -4.15
N HIS A 142 -14.76 0.98 -4.27
CA HIS A 142 -14.39 2.26 -4.89
C HIS A 142 -14.08 2.15 -6.40
N GLY A 143 -14.44 1.04 -7.05
CA GLY A 143 -14.21 0.83 -8.48
C GLY A 143 -12.74 0.67 -8.86
N SER A 144 -11.91 0.23 -7.91
CA SER A 144 -10.46 0.15 -8.07
C SER A 144 -9.91 -1.19 -7.57
N SER A 145 -8.62 -1.42 -7.79
CA SER A 145 -7.90 -2.62 -7.35
C SER A 145 -6.45 -2.26 -6.98
N ILE A 146 -5.71 -3.21 -6.45
CA ILE A 146 -4.26 -3.09 -6.29
C ILE A 146 -3.63 -3.15 -7.68
N SER A 147 -2.84 -2.13 -8.02
CA SER A 147 -2.15 -2.03 -9.31
C SER A 147 -0.74 -2.60 -9.25
N GLN A 148 -0.06 -2.44 -8.12
CA GLN A 148 1.30 -2.94 -7.96
C GLN A 148 1.61 -3.27 -6.50
N ILE A 149 2.42 -4.29 -6.31
CA ILE A 149 2.91 -4.70 -4.99
C ILE A 149 4.43 -4.71 -5.05
N ILE A 150 5.05 -3.94 -4.15
CA ILE A 150 6.50 -3.78 -4.09
C ILE A 150 6.99 -4.25 -2.71
N GLU A 151 8.00 -5.10 -2.71
CA GLU A 151 8.69 -5.55 -1.51
C GLU A 151 10.12 -5.00 -1.49
N ILE A 152 10.45 -4.17 -0.48
CA ILE A 152 11.83 -3.72 -0.27
C ILE A 152 12.55 -4.79 0.52
N GLU A 153 13.49 -5.47 -0.12
CA GLU A 153 14.30 -6.53 0.48
C GLU A 153 15.56 -5.94 1.11
N VAL A 154 15.81 -6.30 2.36
CA VAL A 154 17.01 -5.91 3.10
C VAL A 154 17.46 -7.11 3.94
N PRO A 155 18.74 -7.47 3.94
CA PRO A 155 19.26 -8.56 4.76
C PRO A 155 18.99 -8.34 6.25
N THR A 156 18.70 -9.41 6.98
CA THR A 156 18.30 -9.34 8.39
C THR A 156 19.31 -8.63 9.30
N LEU A 157 20.61 -8.85 9.08
CA LEU A 157 21.65 -8.17 9.86
C LEU A 157 21.61 -6.65 9.65
N GLU A 158 21.40 -6.21 8.42
CA GLU A 158 21.27 -4.79 8.10
C GLU A 158 19.99 -4.19 8.71
N LEU A 159 18.87 -4.93 8.70
CA LEU A 159 17.63 -4.51 9.37
C LEU A 159 17.85 -4.28 10.86
N ILE A 160 18.53 -5.20 11.53
CA ILE A 160 18.85 -5.09 12.96
C ILE A 160 19.74 -3.87 13.19
N SER A 161 20.79 -3.68 12.38
CA SER A 161 21.69 -2.53 12.47
C SER A 161 20.94 -1.20 12.33
N ARG A 162 20.04 -1.08 11.31
CA ARG A 162 19.21 0.11 11.09
C ARG A 162 18.24 0.39 12.24
N LEU A 163 17.63 -0.66 12.78
CA LEU A 163 16.70 -0.55 13.91
C LEU A 163 17.43 -0.16 15.20
N ASP A 164 18.60 -0.74 15.46
CA ASP A 164 19.44 -0.39 16.60
C ASP A 164 19.95 1.05 16.49
N ALA A 165 20.43 1.47 15.32
CA ALA A 165 20.84 2.85 15.10
C ALA A 165 19.69 3.83 15.34
N ARG A 166 18.47 3.53 14.83
CA ARG A 166 17.29 4.37 15.05
C ARG A 166 16.87 4.43 16.51
N SER A 167 17.02 3.33 17.27
CA SER A 167 16.67 3.30 18.69
C SER A 167 17.46 4.32 19.53
N LYS A 168 18.61 4.75 19.04
CA LYS A 168 19.54 5.71 19.69
C LYS A 168 19.32 7.15 19.25
N THR A 169 18.33 7.42 18.40
CA THR A 169 18.03 8.78 17.88
C THR A 169 16.73 9.33 18.48
N GLU A 170 16.52 10.63 18.36
CA GLU A 170 15.26 11.30 18.72
C GLU A 170 14.05 10.75 17.93
N GLY A 171 14.28 10.09 16.79
CA GLY A 171 13.29 9.40 16.00
C GLY A 171 12.94 7.98 16.50
N CYS A 172 13.43 7.60 17.70
CA CYS A 172 13.12 6.31 18.30
C CYS A 172 11.61 6.19 18.57
N MET A 173 11.03 5.14 18.02
CA MET A 173 9.61 4.84 18.25
C MET A 173 9.46 3.97 19.50
N PRO A 174 8.34 4.07 20.25
CA PRO A 174 8.12 3.30 21.47
C PRO A 174 8.31 1.78 21.31
N TYR A 175 8.04 1.29 20.13
CA TYR A 175 8.17 -0.13 19.75
C TYR A 175 9.57 -0.51 19.23
N ASP A 176 10.53 0.40 19.22
CA ASP A 176 11.93 0.14 18.81
C ASP A 176 12.93 0.46 19.92
N ASN A 177 12.48 0.81 21.12
CA ASN A 177 13.32 1.26 22.24
C ASN A 177 14.02 0.12 23.00
N SER A 178 13.88 -1.11 22.56
CA SER A 178 14.61 -2.26 23.11
C SER A 178 14.74 -3.39 22.10
N THR A 179 15.82 -4.18 22.23
CA THR A 179 16.05 -5.36 21.39
C THR A 179 14.88 -6.35 21.44
N ALA A 180 14.26 -6.55 22.59
CA ALA A 180 13.12 -7.45 22.75
C ALA A 180 11.93 -7.01 21.90
N LYS A 181 11.62 -5.71 21.86
CA LYS A 181 10.55 -5.17 21.02
C LYS A 181 10.88 -5.24 19.53
N ILE A 182 12.12 -4.98 19.15
CA ILE A 182 12.59 -5.13 17.77
C ILE A 182 12.40 -6.58 17.30
N VAL A 183 12.87 -7.55 18.10
CA VAL A 183 12.71 -8.98 17.79
C VAL A 183 11.23 -9.34 17.68
N LYS A 184 10.39 -8.87 18.59
CA LYS A 184 8.94 -9.11 18.56
C LYS A 184 8.32 -8.62 17.25
N ARG A 185 8.69 -7.44 16.78
CA ARG A 185 8.19 -6.88 15.51
C ARG A 185 8.64 -7.68 14.29
N LEU A 186 9.88 -8.17 14.30
CA LEU A 186 10.37 -9.05 13.22
C LEU A 186 9.58 -10.37 13.21
N GLN A 187 9.33 -10.97 14.38
CA GLN A 187 8.50 -12.17 14.51
C GLN A 187 7.05 -11.95 14.09
N GLU A 188 6.43 -10.82 14.46
CA GLU A 188 5.07 -10.46 14.01
C GLU A 188 5.02 -10.30 12.49
N HIS A 189 6.07 -9.73 11.88
CA HIS A 189 6.15 -9.63 10.43
C HIS A 189 6.25 -11.02 9.77
N GLU A 190 7.14 -11.87 10.27
CA GLU A 190 7.37 -13.22 9.76
C GLU A 190 6.10 -14.07 9.84
N THR A 191 5.45 -14.06 11.00
CA THR A 191 4.32 -14.96 11.26
C THR A 191 3.00 -14.49 10.65
N LYS A 192 2.78 -13.18 10.52
CA LYS A 192 1.51 -12.59 10.09
C LYS A 192 1.56 -11.90 8.74
N THR A 193 2.68 -11.23 8.41
CA THR A 193 2.78 -10.43 7.18
C THR A 193 3.42 -11.19 6.03
N ALA A 194 4.41 -12.05 6.27
CA ALA A 194 4.98 -12.86 5.21
C ALA A 194 3.94 -13.73 4.47
N PRO A 195 2.98 -14.39 5.15
CA PRO A 195 1.90 -15.09 4.46
C PRO A 195 1.03 -14.22 3.54
N VAL A 196 0.89 -12.93 3.86
CA VAL A 196 0.18 -11.97 2.98
C VAL A 196 0.98 -11.72 1.70
N ILE A 197 2.28 -11.54 1.82
CA ILE A 197 3.18 -11.38 0.68
C ILE A 197 3.12 -12.61 -0.21
N ASP A 198 3.13 -13.81 0.36
CA ASP A 198 3.04 -15.07 -0.38
C ASP A 198 1.69 -15.23 -1.11
N LYS A 199 0.58 -14.85 -0.45
CA LYS A 199 -0.74 -14.75 -1.13
C LYS A 199 -0.66 -13.86 -2.36
N TYR A 200 -0.08 -12.68 -2.21
CA TYR A 200 -0.01 -11.73 -3.32
C TYR A 200 0.96 -12.15 -4.41
N LYS A 201 2.08 -12.83 -4.09
CA LYS A 201 2.97 -13.44 -5.09
C LYS A 201 2.22 -14.40 -6.01
N GLN A 202 1.28 -15.17 -5.46
CA GLN A 202 0.47 -16.13 -6.22
C GLN A 202 -0.60 -15.46 -7.08
N LEU A 203 -1.20 -14.35 -6.62
CA LEU A 203 -2.37 -13.73 -7.26
C LEU A 203 -2.02 -12.60 -8.22
N HIS A 204 -1.04 -11.78 -7.88
CA HIS A 204 -0.73 -10.51 -8.57
C HIS A 204 0.73 -10.38 -9.00
N GLY A 205 1.60 -11.22 -8.46
CA GLY A 205 3.04 -10.98 -8.50
C GLY A 205 3.47 -9.92 -7.47
N VAL A 206 4.72 -9.98 -7.05
CA VAL A 206 5.35 -9.01 -6.15
C VAL A 206 6.69 -8.62 -6.74
N THR A 207 6.84 -7.34 -7.03
CA THR A 207 8.12 -6.78 -7.50
C THR A 207 9.05 -6.59 -6.32
N LYS A 208 10.26 -7.12 -6.40
CA LYS A 208 11.28 -6.99 -5.37
C LYS A 208 12.26 -5.89 -5.74
N VAL A 209 12.55 -5.02 -4.79
CA VAL A 209 13.52 -3.93 -4.93
C VAL A 209 14.57 -4.10 -3.84
N ASP A 210 15.85 -4.02 -4.22
CA ASP A 210 16.96 -4.03 -3.27
C ASP A 210 16.89 -2.78 -2.38
N GLY A 211 16.83 -3.00 -1.08
CA GLY A 211 16.79 -1.94 -0.08
C GLY A 211 18.15 -1.56 0.48
N LEU A 212 19.24 -2.06 -0.11
CA LEU A 212 20.61 -1.65 0.18
C LEU A 212 20.99 -0.37 -0.60
N GLY A 213 22.04 0.29 -0.17
CA GLY A 213 22.49 1.54 -0.79
C GLY A 213 21.94 2.80 -0.09
N THR A 214 22.07 3.92 -0.78
CA THR A 214 21.60 5.22 -0.30
C THR A 214 20.06 5.31 -0.40
N PHE A 215 19.51 6.35 0.22
CA PHE A 215 18.07 6.64 0.07
C PHE A 215 17.67 6.81 -1.40
N ASP A 216 18.51 7.51 -2.17
CA ASP A 216 18.22 7.82 -3.58
C ASP A 216 18.34 6.57 -4.47
N ASP A 217 19.31 5.68 -4.24
CA ASP A 217 19.43 4.42 -4.98
C ASP A 217 18.16 3.58 -4.84
N VAL A 218 17.65 3.43 -3.60
CA VAL A 218 16.42 2.66 -3.33
C VAL A 218 15.19 3.38 -3.90
N PHE A 219 15.16 4.72 -3.82
CA PHE A 219 14.08 5.51 -4.40
C PHE A 219 14.00 5.33 -5.91
N GLU A 220 15.13 5.45 -6.62
CA GLU A 220 15.20 5.27 -8.07
C GLU A 220 14.77 3.86 -8.49
N GLY A 221 15.20 2.84 -7.74
CA GLY A 221 14.78 1.45 -7.98
C GLY A 221 13.25 1.29 -7.86
N ILE A 222 12.64 1.85 -6.81
CA ILE A 222 11.19 1.80 -6.63
C ILE A 222 10.47 2.62 -7.72
N ALA A 223 10.96 3.82 -8.02
CA ALA A 223 10.36 4.70 -9.01
C ALA A 223 10.37 4.07 -10.41
N ALA A 224 11.47 3.45 -10.82
CA ALA A 224 11.58 2.74 -12.10
C ALA A 224 10.53 1.61 -12.21
N GLU A 225 10.34 0.82 -11.14
CA GLU A 225 9.33 -0.23 -11.12
C GLU A 225 7.90 0.31 -11.21
N ILE A 226 7.62 1.44 -10.54
CA ILE A 226 6.32 2.11 -10.63
C ILE A 226 6.06 2.63 -12.04
N GLU A 227 7.05 3.25 -12.68
CA GLU A 227 6.95 3.71 -14.06
C GLU A 227 6.68 2.57 -15.04
N ASN A 228 7.33 1.41 -14.85
CA ASN A 228 7.08 0.21 -15.62
C ASN A 228 5.63 -0.28 -15.41
N GLY A 229 5.14 -0.27 -14.18
CA GLY A 229 3.75 -0.57 -13.86
C GLY A 229 2.77 0.38 -14.54
N PHE A 230 3.02 1.68 -14.54
CA PHE A 230 2.21 2.66 -15.28
C PHE A 230 2.20 2.42 -16.79
N LYS A 231 3.35 2.04 -17.38
CA LYS A 231 3.43 1.73 -18.82
C LYS A 231 2.64 0.47 -19.19
N SER A 232 2.63 -0.54 -18.32
CA SER A 232 1.90 -1.79 -18.57
C SER A 232 0.38 -1.65 -18.45
N MET A 233 -0.12 -0.59 -17.79
CA MET A 233 -1.55 -0.28 -17.69
C MET A 233 -2.06 0.60 -18.86
N ARG A 234 -1.18 1.13 -19.68
CA ARG A 234 -1.49 1.95 -20.87
C ARG A 234 -1.36 1.15 -22.15
#